data_7fe630c6e45801e29bbc57d59ae0c792
#
_entry.id   7fe630c6e45801e29bbc57d59ae0c792
#
_cell.length_a   1.000
_cell.length_b   1.000
_cell.length_c   1.000
_cell.angle_alpha   90.00
_cell.angle_beta   90.00
_cell.angle_gamma   90.00
#
_symmetry.space_group_name_H-M   'P 1'
#
loop_
_entity.id
_entity.type
_entity.pdbx_description
1 polymer ?
#
loop_
_entity_poly.entity_id
_entity_poly.type
_entity_poly.pdbx_seq_one_letter_code
_entity_poly.pdbx_strand_id
1 'polypeptide(L)'
;MDKQNYRNNFGNLIGASIDEINLTRVTELVESHPYVLAARVSHRYPGTIMIEIMERTPIAILNTQPMVMLDEEGYILPDMENMGDFPVPSLSNFNPAPELYPAGEKVLSVKVKESIEWLSHLRREYSFLYDNLSEIRLVSDNDIELILAEEPTKILLGNEDLWTKIEILKQFRIDLKPNKELTDFSYLDMRYINQIIAKDRRS
;
A
#
# COMPACT_ATOMS: atom_id res chain seq x y z
N MET A 1 3.22 -12.26 10.14
CA MET A 1 4.21 -12.24 11.25
C MET A 1 4.17 -13.54 12.04
N ASP A 2 5.27 -14.00 12.69
CA ASP A 2 5.25 -15.24 13.47
C ASP A 2 4.46 -15.04 14.76
N LYS A 3 3.64 -16.05 15.13
CA LYS A 3 2.86 -16.08 16.39
C LYS A 3 3.73 -15.85 17.65
N GLN A 4 5.01 -16.20 17.57
CA GLN A 4 5.96 -16.05 18.68
C GLN A 4 6.24 -14.57 19.00
N ASN A 5 6.26 -13.71 18.01
CA ASN A 5 6.51 -12.27 18.20
C ASN A 5 5.39 -11.59 19.00
N TYR A 6 4.14 -12.01 18.78
CA TYR A 6 3.00 -11.53 19.58
C TYR A 6 3.03 -12.10 21.02
N ARG A 7 3.41 -13.37 21.20
CA ARG A 7 3.45 -14.03 22.52
C ARG A 7 4.45 -13.38 23.47
N ASN A 8 5.55 -12.85 22.97
CA ASN A 8 6.56 -12.21 23.81
C ASN A 8 6.03 -10.98 24.55
N ASN A 9 5.01 -10.33 24.01
CA ASN A 9 4.36 -9.18 24.66
C ASN A 9 3.40 -9.58 25.79
N PHE A 10 3.07 -10.88 25.93
CA PHE A 10 2.10 -11.41 26.91
C PHE A 10 2.73 -12.22 28.05
N GLY A 11 4.06 -12.21 28.18
CA GLY A 11 4.77 -13.05 29.16
C GLY A 11 4.23 -12.93 30.60
N ASN A 12 3.76 -11.75 30.97
CA ASN A 12 3.22 -11.47 32.31
C ASN A 12 1.80 -12.02 32.55
N LEU A 13 1.12 -12.44 31.49
CA LEU A 13 -0.27 -12.96 31.57
C LEU A 13 -0.31 -14.48 31.57
N ILE A 14 0.80 -15.14 31.24
CA ILE A 14 0.88 -16.61 31.22
C ILE A 14 0.97 -17.11 32.65
N GLY A 15 -0.07 -17.86 33.08
CA GLY A 15 -0.16 -18.41 34.45
C GLY A 15 -0.96 -17.55 35.42
N ALA A 16 -1.45 -16.39 35.02
CA ALA A 16 -2.39 -15.60 35.82
C ALA A 16 -3.78 -16.26 35.86
N SER A 17 -4.56 -15.96 36.91
CA SER A 17 -5.95 -16.41 36.97
C SER A 17 -6.78 -15.76 35.87
N ILE A 18 -7.56 -16.56 35.13
CA ILE A 18 -8.34 -16.08 33.98
C ILE A 18 -9.37 -15.00 34.38
N ASP A 19 -9.87 -15.07 35.63
CA ASP A 19 -10.84 -14.11 36.15
C ASP A 19 -10.22 -12.75 36.51
N GLU A 20 -8.88 -12.69 36.64
CA GLU A 20 -8.14 -11.47 36.93
C GLU A 20 -7.66 -10.75 35.66
N ILE A 21 -7.78 -11.38 34.49
CA ILE A 21 -7.30 -10.83 33.24
C ILE A 21 -8.36 -9.88 32.63
N ASN A 22 -8.00 -8.61 32.53
CA ASN A 22 -8.81 -7.60 31.87
C ASN A 22 -8.67 -7.72 30.34
N LEU A 23 -9.70 -8.27 29.65
CA LEU A 23 -9.68 -8.49 28.21
C LEU A 23 -9.52 -7.19 27.43
N THR A 24 -10.11 -6.08 27.86
CA THR A 24 -9.98 -4.78 27.21
C THR A 24 -8.52 -4.32 27.18
N ARG A 25 -7.84 -4.44 28.33
CA ARG A 25 -6.42 -4.10 28.41
C ARG A 25 -5.54 -5.00 27.54
N VAL A 26 -5.90 -6.28 27.41
CA VAL A 26 -5.19 -7.20 26.50
C VAL A 26 -5.42 -6.77 25.05
N THR A 27 -6.66 -6.41 24.69
CA THR A 27 -6.99 -5.90 23.36
C THR A 27 -6.17 -4.65 23.02
N GLU A 28 -6.17 -3.65 23.90
CA GLU A 28 -5.40 -2.42 23.74
C GLU A 28 -3.89 -2.70 23.57
N LEU A 29 -3.36 -3.66 24.36
CA LEU A 29 -1.96 -4.06 24.25
C LEU A 29 -1.63 -4.71 22.90
N VAL A 30 -2.55 -5.55 22.37
CA VAL A 30 -2.38 -6.17 21.05
C VAL A 30 -2.47 -5.12 19.95
N GLU A 31 -3.46 -4.23 20.04
CA GLU A 31 -3.72 -3.19 19.04
C GLU A 31 -2.65 -2.09 19.03
N SER A 32 -1.89 -1.95 20.14
CA SER A 32 -0.73 -1.04 20.14
C SER A 32 0.44 -1.53 19.29
N HIS A 33 0.40 -2.78 18.82
CA HIS A 33 1.44 -3.31 17.95
C HIS A 33 1.27 -2.76 16.51
N PRO A 34 2.29 -2.16 15.89
CA PRO A 34 2.17 -1.45 14.62
C PRO A 34 1.62 -2.27 13.44
N TYR A 35 1.76 -3.60 13.49
CA TYR A 35 1.22 -4.51 12.46
C TYR A 35 -0.23 -4.94 12.72
N VAL A 36 -0.82 -4.57 13.84
CA VAL A 36 -2.19 -4.97 14.15
C VAL A 36 -3.15 -3.93 13.63
N LEU A 37 -4.04 -4.34 12.74
CA LEU A 37 -5.15 -3.53 12.28
C LEU A 37 -6.30 -3.56 13.29
N ALA A 38 -6.61 -4.76 13.80
CA ALA A 38 -7.65 -4.97 14.81
C ALA A 38 -7.37 -6.26 15.60
N ALA A 39 -7.80 -6.30 16.85
CA ALA A 39 -7.73 -7.49 17.69
C ALA A 39 -9.08 -7.81 18.34
N ARG A 40 -9.36 -9.09 18.49
CA ARG A 40 -10.48 -9.60 19.27
C ARG A 40 -9.98 -10.56 20.32
N VAL A 41 -10.23 -10.22 21.59
CA VAL A 41 -9.85 -11.05 22.74
C VAL A 41 -11.09 -11.62 23.39
N SER A 42 -11.11 -12.92 23.67
CA SER A 42 -12.25 -13.61 24.24
C SER A 42 -11.83 -14.72 25.20
N HIS A 43 -12.68 -15.00 26.21
CA HIS A 43 -12.54 -16.17 27.06
C HIS A 43 -12.98 -17.43 26.32
N ARG A 44 -12.18 -18.48 26.43
CA ARG A 44 -12.55 -19.83 25.99
C ARG A 44 -12.41 -20.79 27.18
N TYR A 45 -13.56 -21.21 27.72
CA TYR A 45 -13.56 -22.12 28.86
C TYR A 45 -12.85 -23.44 28.57
N PRO A 46 -12.16 -24.06 29.55
CA PRO A 46 -12.14 -23.70 30.98
C PRO A 46 -10.96 -22.78 31.43
N GLY A 47 -10.07 -22.33 30.63
CA GLY A 47 -8.91 -21.58 31.15
C GLY A 47 -8.05 -21.01 30.04
N THR A 48 -8.66 -20.66 28.91
CA THR A 48 -7.94 -20.18 27.74
C THR A 48 -8.45 -18.78 27.35
N ILE A 49 -7.51 -17.89 26.97
CA ILE A 49 -7.82 -16.66 26.28
C ILE A 49 -7.48 -16.86 24.81
N MET A 50 -8.44 -16.58 23.96
CA MET A 50 -8.29 -16.59 22.50
C MET A 50 -8.07 -15.14 22.04
N ILE A 51 -7.01 -14.93 21.27
CA ILE A 51 -6.66 -13.66 20.64
C ILE A 51 -6.69 -13.88 19.13
N GLU A 52 -7.61 -13.21 18.46
CA GLU A 52 -7.71 -13.17 17.00
C GLU A 52 -7.16 -11.83 16.54
N ILE A 53 -6.22 -11.85 15.62
CA ILE A 53 -5.52 -10.66 15.13
C ILE A 53 -5.77 -10.54 13.63
N MET A 54 -6.14 -9.35 13.20
CA MET A 54 -6.12 -8.93 11.81
C MET A 54 -4.88 -8.05 11.62
N GLU A 55 -3.98 -8.49 10.75
CA GLU A 55 -2.74 -7.76 10.46
C GLU A 55 -2.98 -6.69 9.39
N ARG A 56 -2.25 -5.58 9.47
CA ARG A 56 -2.17 -4.57 8.43
C ARG A 56 -1.44 -5.15 7.22
N THR A 57 -1.96 -4.87 6.03
CA THR A 57 -1.33 -5.28 4.77
C THR A 57 -0.78 -4.06 4.05
N PRO A 58 0.45 -4.10 3.55
CA PRO A 58 1.01 -3.00 2.80
C PRO A 58 0.26 -2.78 1.48
N ILE A 59 0.17 -1.53 1.06
CA ILE A 59 -0.37 -1.12 -0.24
C ILE A 59 0.70 -0.44 -1.11
N ALA A 60 1.75 0.07 -0.50
CA ALA A 60 2.88 0.69 -1.19
C ALA A 60 4.15 0.64 -0.36
N ILE A 61 5.28 0.75 -1.04
CA ILE A 61 6.60 0.97 -0.45
C ILE A 61 7.08 2.37 -0.83
N LEU A 62 7.38 3.21 0.16
CA LEU A 62 7.99 4.51 -0.08
C LEU A 62 9.50 4.34 -0.21
N ASN A 63 10.04 4.79 -1.34
CA ASN A 63 11.47 4.70 -1.66
C ASN A 63 12.26 5.84 -0.97
N THR A 64 12.42 5.71 0.34
CA THR A 64 13.26 6.54 1.21
C THR A 64 14.42 5.73 1.77
N GLN A 65 15.27 6.34 2.61
CA GLN A 65 16.34 5.63 3.31
C GLN A 65 16.19 5.79 4.83
N PRO A 66 15.79 4.72 5.55
CA PRO A 66 15.39 3.39 5.05
C PRO A 66 14.06 3.44 4.27
N MET A 67 13.82 2.41 3.45
CA MET A 67 12.49 2.22 2.82
C MET A 67 11.45 1.96 3.88
N VAL A 68 10.22 2.45 3.67
CA VAL A 68 9.10 2.23 4.57
C VAL A 68 7.89 1.69 3.82
N MET A 69 7.15 0.79 4.45
CA MET A 69 5.88 0.30 3.93
C MET A 69 4.71 1.09 4.50
N LEU A 70 3.66 1.24 3.71
CA LEU A 70 2.45 1.96 4.05
C LEU A 70 1.23 1.06 3.84
N ASP A 71 0.30 1.05 4.78
CA ASP A 71 -1.00 0.41 4.60
C ASP A 71 -2.03 1.35 3.95
N GLU A 72 -3.26 0.85 3.74
CA GLU A 72 -4.37 1.60 3.13
C GLU A 72 -4.81 2.81 3.93
N GLU A 73 -4.56 2.84 5.23
CA GLU A 73 -4.88 3.96 6.12
C GLU A 73 -3.73 4.98 6.25
N GLY A 74 -2.59 4.71 5.59
CA GLY A 74 -1.38 5.51 5.64
C GLY A 74 -0.54 5.30 6.89
N TYR A 75 -0.71 4.17 7.61
CA TYR A 75 0.20 3.82 8.70
C TYR A 75 1.54 3.37 8.17
N ILE A 76 2.60 3.85 8.80
CA ILE A 76 3.98 3.41 8.56
C ILE A 76 4.18 2.07 9.25
N LEU A 77 4.35 1.02 8.47
CA LEU A 77 4.66 -0.30 8.98
C LEU A 77 6.16 -0.39 9.29
N PRO A 78 6.55 -0.96 10.45
CA PRO A 78 7.95 -1.16 10.77
C PRO A 78 8.66 -2.03 9.74
N ASP A 79 9.99 -1.93 9.70
CA ASP A 79 10.82 -2.73 8.81
C ASP A 79 10.55 -4.23 9.01
N MET A 80 10.25 -4.92 7.91
CA MET A 80 10.10 -6.38 7.88
C MET A 80 11.32 -6.98 7.19
N GLU A 81 11.86 -8.03 7.78
CA GLU A 81 13.00 -8.79 7.20
C GLU A 81 12.73 -9.30 5.76
N ASN A 82 11.46 -9.28 5.31
CA ASN A 82 10.99 -9.80 4.02
C ASN A 82 10.16 -8.77 3.23
N MET A 83 10.61 -7.51 3.15
CA MET A 83 9.92 -6.48 2.34
C MET A 83 9.71 -6.89 0.87
N GLY A 84 10.60 -7.70 0.31
CA GLY A 84 10.53 -8.16 -1.08
C GLY A 84 9.40 -9.15 -1.39
N ASP A 85 8.72 -9.68 -0.36
CA ASP A 85 7.64 -10.67 -0.54
C ASP A 85 6.27 -10.02 -0.82
N PHE A 86 6.18 -8.68 -0.76
CA PHE A 86 4.94 -7.98 -1.03
C PHE A 86 4.96 -7.36 -2.44
N PRO A 87 4.15 -7.85 -3.38
CA PRO A 87 4.04 -7.29 -4.73
C PRO A 87 3.21 -6.00 -4.70
N VAL A 88 3.76 -4.94 -4.14
CA VAL A 88 3.11 -3.63 -4.06
C VAL A 88 3.96 -2.57 -4.78
N PRO A 89 3.36 -1.54 -5.39
CA PRO A 89 4.09 -0.51 -6.09
C PRO A 89 4.96 0.34 -5.15
N SER A 90 6.05 0.86 -5.69
CA SER A 90 6.89 1.83 -5.00
C SER A 90 6.45 3.27 -5.26
N LEU A 91 6.59 4.13 -4.24
CA LEU A 91 6.41 5.57 -4.33
C LEU A 91 7.80 6.24 -4.38
N SER A 92 8.13 6.91 -5.47
CA SER A 92 9.45 7.51 -5.69
C SER A 92 9.39 9.02 -5.91
N ASN A 93 10.49 9.71 -5.55
CA ASN A 93 10.67 11.16 -5.64
C ASN A 93 9.77 11.98 -4.71
N PHE A 94 9.21 11.36 -3.68
CA PHE A 94 8.52 12.08 -2.61
C PHE A 94 9.53 12.69 -1.64
N ASN A 95 9.09 13.66 -0.84
CA ASN A 95 9.96 14.31 0.15
C ASN A 95 10.51 13.23 1.12
N PRO A 96 11.84 13.05 1.19
CA PRO A 96 12.46 11.97 1.97
C PRO A 96 12.66 12.32 3.45
N ALA A 97 12.18 13.48 3.93
CA ALA A 97 12.42 13.95 5.29
C ALA A 97 11.84 12.96 6.32
N PRO A 98 12.68 12.35 7.19
CA PRO A 98 12.26 11.25 8.07
C PRO A 98 11.14 11.64 9.05
N GLU A 99 11.06 12.90 9.46
CA GLU A 99 10.00 13.43 10.34
C GLU A 99 8.59 13.32 9.73
N LEU A 100 8.48 13.13 8.42
CA LEU A 100 7.21 12.92 7.75
C LEU A 100 6.71 11.47 7.86
N TYR A 101 7.55 10.56 8.35
CA TYR A 101 7.32 9.11 8.33
C TYR A 101 7.59 8.48 9.71
N PRO A 102 6.86 8.88 10.76
CA PRO A 102 7.04 8.31 12.11
C PRO A 102 6.62 6.83 12.13
N ALA A 103 7.50 5.95 12.58
CA ALA A 103 7.25 4.51 12.61
C ALA A 103 6.06 4.16 13.52
N GLY A 104 5.14 3.34 13.02
CA GLY A 104 3.94 2.91 13.75
C GLY A 104 2.83 3.95 13.82
N GLU A 105 3.00 5.10 13.19
CA GLU A 105 1.99 6.18 13.13
C GLU A 105 1.58 6.46 11.68
N LYS A 106 0.60 7.35 11.50
CA LYS A 106 0.17 7.78 10.17
C LYS A 106 1.20 8.72 9.55
N VAL A 107 1.46 8.52 8.27
CA VAL A 107 2.30 9.41 7.46
C VAL A 107 1.84 10.87 7.58
N LEU A 108 2.80 11.78 7.71
CA LEU A 108 2.51 13.22 7.80
C LEU A 108 2.58 13.92 6.44
N SER A 109 3.29 13.36 5.47
CA SER A 109 3.37 13.90 4.11
C SER A 109 2.00 13.91 3.43
N VAL A 110 1.51 15.09 3.07
CA VAL A 110 0.22 15.27 2.38
C VAL A 110 0.22 14.54 1.03
N LYS A 111 1.30 14.66 0.27
CA LYS A 111 1.41 14.02 -1.06
C LYS A 111 1.41 12.50 -0.98
N VAL A 112 2.03 11.94 0.04
CA VAL A 112 2.00 10.48 0.25
C VAL A 112 0.60 10.04 0.68
N LYS A 113 -0.09 10.79 1.54
CA LYS A 113 -1.51 10.50 1.90
C LYS A 113 -2.41 10.48 0.67
N GLU A 114 -2.36 11.53 -0.14
CA GLU A 114 -3.13 11.62 -1.40
C GLU A 114 -2.83 10.41 -2.31
N SER A 115 -1.56 10.00 -2.42
CA SER A 115 -1.16 8.86 -3.23
C SER A 115 -1.66 7.53 -2.67
N ILE A 116 -1.67 7.34 -1.35
CA ILE A 116 -2.20 6.13 -0.70
C ILE A 116 -3.73 6.04 -0.89
N GLU A 117 -4.46 7.14 -0.68
CA GLU A 117 -5.91 7.20 -0.93
C GLU A 117 -6.22 6.86 -2.39
N TRP A 118 -5.45 7.42 -3.32
CA TRP A 118 -5.58 7.14 -4.73
C TRP A 118 -5.28 5.66 -5.07
N LEU A 119 -4.20 5.09 -4.51
CA LEU A 119 -3.86 3.67 -4.69
C LEU A 119 -4.92 2.74 -4.12
N SER A 120 -5.44 3.04 -2.93
CA SER A 120 -6.50 2.25 -2.30
C SER A 120 -7.76 2.22 -3.17
N HIS A 121 -8.11 3.36 -3.76
CA HIS A 121 -9.22 3.44 -4.70
C HIS A 121 -8.91 2.69 -6.01
N LEU A 122 -7.71 2.86 -6.57
CA LEU A 122 -7.28 2.16 -7.77
C LEU A 122 -7.34 0.63 -7.58
N ARG A 123 -6.86 0.13 -6.45
CA ARG A 123 -6.91 -1.30 -6.11
C ARG A 123 -8.33 -1.85 -6.09
N ARG A 124 -9.30 -1.06 -5.61
CA ARG A 124 -10.72 -1.46 -5.57
C ARG A 124 -11.41 -1.39 -6.92
N GLU A 125 -11.21 -0.30 -7.66
CA GLU A 125 -11.99 -0.01 -8.87
C GLU A 125 -11.32 -0.50 -10.16
N TYR A 126 -9.99 -0.64 -10.18
CA TYR A 126 -9.24 -1.12 -11.32
C TYR A 126 -8.01 -1.92 -10.88
N SER A 127 -8.24 -3.06 -10.22
CA SER A 127 -7.19 -3.94 -9.67
C SER A 127 -6.18 -4.36 -10.74
N PHE A 128 -6.61 -4.59 -11.99
CA PHE A 128 -5.70 -4.91 -13.08
C PHE A 128 -4.54 -3.91 -13.20
N LEU A 129 -4.82 -2.60 -13.14
CA LEU A 129 -3.77 -1.60 -13.23
C LEU A 129 -2.91 -1.60 -11.96
N TYR A 130 -3.54 -1.69 -10.78
CA TYR A 130 -2.82 -1.75 -9.50
C TYR A 130 -1.84 -2.94 -9.46
N ASP A 131 -2.28 -4.13 -9.82
CA ASP A 131 -1.50 -5.37 -9.79
C ASP A 131 -0.33 -5.36 -10.81
N ASN A 132 -0.44 -4.53 -11.85
CA ASN A 132 0.59 -4.33 -12.86
C ASN A 132 1.45 -3.09 -12.64
N LEU A 133 1.27 -2.35 -11.54
CA LEU A 133 2.13 -1.21 -11.21
C LEU A 133 3.42 -1.66 -10.52
N SER A 134 4.55 -1.17 -11.03
CA SER A 134 5.84 -1.23 -10.36
C SER A 134 6.12 0.02 -9.53
N GLU A 135 5.78 1.18 -10.08
CA GLU A 135 6.18 2.45 -9.46
C GLU A 135 5.16 3.56 -9.76
N ILE A 136 4.93 4.40 -8.76
CA ILE A 136 4.33 5.72 -8.89
C ILE A 136 5.41 6.74 -8.62
N ARG A 137 5.72 7.54 -9.60
CA ARG A 137 6.77 8.55 -9.52
C ARG A 137 6.18 9.94 -9.52
N LEU A 138 6.59 10.75 -8.55
CA LEU A 138 6.34 12.17 -8.54
C LEU A 138 7.41 12.85 -9.39
N VAL A 139 7.01 13.53 -10.46
CA VAL A 139 7.89 14.31 -11.33
C VAL A 139 7.69 15.81 -11.09
N SER A 140 8.32 16.67 -11.90
CA SER A 140 8.21 18.11 -11.75
C SER A 140 6.76 18.59 -11.62
N ASP A 141 6.54 19.64 -10.83
CA ASP A 141 5.24 20.30 -10.62
C ASP A 141 4.12 19.40 -10.05
N ASN A 142 4.49 18.34 -9.34
CA ASN A 142 3.61 17.32 -8.78
C ASN A 142 2.90 16.44 -9.83
N ASP A 143 3.39 16.37 -11.04
CA ASP A 143 2.90 15.42 -12.03
C ASP A 143 3.15 13.98 -11.60
N ILE A 144 2.20 13.11 -11.87
CA ILE A 144 2.27 11.68 -11.58
C ILE A 144 2.63 10.92 -12.86
N GLU A 145 3.65 10.10 -12.76
CA GLU A 145 4.04 9.08 -13.75
C GLU A 145 3.82 7.69 -13.12
N LEU A 146 3.11 6.81 -13.82
CA LEU A 146 2.99 5.41 -13.46
C LEU A 146 3.97 4.60 -14.32
N ILE A 147 4.56 3.57 -13.72
CA ILE A 147 5.45 2.64 -14.43
C ILE A 147 4.91 1.23 -14.24
N LEU A 148 4.68 0.50 -15.33
CA LEU A 148 4.20 -0.86 -15.30
C LEU A 148 5.32 -1.86 -14.96
N ALA A 149 4.94 -3.00 -14.37
CA ALA A 149 5.89 -3.97 -13.80
C ALA A 149 6.55 -4.88 -14.85
N GLU A 150 5.76 -5.46 -15.76
CA GLU A 150 6.29 -6.46 -16.71
C GLU A 150 7.25 -5.84 -17.73
N GLU A 151 6.78 -4.79 -18.39
CA GLU A 151 7.59 -4.01 -19.31
C GLU A 151 7.45 -2.54 -18.89
N PRO A 152 8.53 -1.78 -18.67
CA PRO A 152 8.47 -0.48 -18.04
C PRO A 152 7.79 0.59 -18.93
N THR A 153 6.52 0.38 -19.23
CA THR A 153 5.67 1.35 -19.91
C THR A 153 5.42 2.51 -18.96
N LYS A 154 5.72 3.71 -19.42
CA LYS A 154 5.48 4.94 -18.67
C LYS A 154 4.11 5.52 -19.04
N ILE A 155 3.28 5.78 -18.05
CA ILE A 155 1.98 6.43 -18.22
C ILE A 155 2.07 7.80 -17.56
N LEU A 156 2.14 8.85 -18.35
CA LEU A 156 2.27 10.24 -17.92
C LEU A 156 0.87 10.79 -17.64
N LEU A 157 0.44 10.78 -16.38
CA LEU A 157 -0.90 11.24 -15.99
C LEU A 157 -0.98 12.76 -15.80
N GLY A 158 0.11 13.43 -15.38
CA GLY A 158 0.07 14.80 -14.90
C GLY A 158 -0.51 14.88 -13.48
N ASN A 159 -1.10 16.02 -13.11
CA ASN A 159 -1.57 16.29 -11.74
C ASN A 159 -3.06 16.63 -11.65
N GLU A 160 -3.79 16.68 -12.76
CA GLU A 160 -5.21 17.04 -12.84
C GLU A 160 -6.05 15.86 -13.33
N ASP A 161 -7.29 15.77 -12.85
CA ASP A 161 -8.32 14.83 -13.32
C ASP A 161 -7.87 13.36 -13.39
N LEU A 162 -7.06 12.92 -12.41
CA LEU A 162 -6.43 11.60 -12.41
C LEU A 162 -7.43 10.46 -12.62
N TRP A 163 -8.61 10.55 -11.99
CA TRP A 163 -9.65 9.51 -12.11
C TRP A 163 -10.25 9.44 -13.52
N THR A 164 -10.56 10.58 -14.10
CA THR A 164 -11.04 10.65 -15.49
C THR A 164 -10.01 10.02 -16.44
N LYS A 165 -8.73 10.30 -16.22
CA LYS A 165 -7.64 9.71 -17.01
C LYS A 165 -7.53 8.20 -16.83
N ILE A 166 -7.72 7.69 -15.61
CA ILE A 166 -7.74 6.24 -15.37
C ILE A 166 -8.93 5.57 -16.08
N GLU A 167 -10.12 6.16 -16.08
CA GLU A 167 -11.24 5.62 -16.83
C GLU A 167 -10.99 5.65 -18.35
N ILE A 168 -10.37 6.71 -18.88
CA ILE A 168 -9.94 6.79 -20.27
C ILE A 168 -8.91 5.70 -20.58
N LEU A 169 -7.93 5.48 -19.71
CA LEU A 169 -6.92 4.42 -19.86
C LEU A 169 -7.56 3.03 -19.86
N LYS A 170 -8.51 2.80 -18.97
CA LYS A 170 -9.28 1.56 -18.89
C LYS A 170 -10.05 1.28 -20.18
N GLN A 171 -10.73 2.30 -20.72
CA GLN A 171 -11.42 2.20 -21.99
C GLN A 171 -10.44 1.99 -23.15
N PHE A 172 -9.34 2.74 -23.20
CA PHE A 172 -8.29 2.58 -24.20
C PHE A 172 -7.76 1.14 -24.24
N ARG A 173 -7.51 0.54 -23.07
CA ARG A 173 -7.08 -0.86 -22.98
C ARG A 173 -8.12 -1.82 -23.58
N ILE A 174 -9.42 -1.60 -23.33
CA ILE A 174 -10.50 -2.42 -23.86
C ILE A 174 -10.58 -2.32 -25.39
N ASP A 175 -10.32 -1.13 -25.93
CA ASP A 175 -10.41 -0.83 -27.36
C ASP A 175 -9.15 -1.21 -28.16
N LEU A 176 -8.09 -1.68 -27.47
CA LEU A 176 -6.88 -2.17 -28.14
C LEU A 176 -7.21 -3.36 -29.05
N LYS A 177 -6.43 -3.48 -30.12
CA LYS A 177 -6.54 -4.64 -31.03
C LYS A 177 -6.32 -5.95 -30.27
N PRO A 178 -6.95 -7.06 -30.68
CA PRO A 178 -6.64 -8.36 -30.15
C PRO A 178 -5.11 -8.62 -30.19
N ASN A 179 -4.56 -9.10 -29.09
CA ASN A 179 -3.13 -9.33 -28.88
C ASN A 179 -2.27 -8.06 -28.71
N LYS A 180 -2.87 -6.91 -28.38
CA LYS A 180 -2.14 -5.71 -27.97
C LYS A 180 -2.49 -5.33 -26.55
N GLU A 181 -1.46 -5.02 -25.72
CA GLU A 181 -1.58 -4.67 -24.33
C GLU A 181 -0.94 -3.30 -24.04
N LEU A 182 -1.15 -2.77 -22.84
CA LEU A 182 -0.52 -1.51 -22.43
C LEU A 182 1.00 -1.60 -22.44
N THR A 183 1.54 -2.80 -22.19
CA THR A 183 2.98 -3.10 -22.15
C THR A 183 3.65 -3.06 -23.55
N ASP A 184 2.89 -3.10 -24.63
CA ASP A 184 3.41 -2.93 -26.00
C ASP A 184 3.82 -1.50 -26.31
N PHE A 185 3.48 -0.55 -25.44
CA PHE A 185 3.86 0.83 -25.59
C PHE A 185 5.09 1.17 -24.74
N SER A 186 5.97 2.02 -25.27
CA SER A 186 7.09 2.56 -24.48
C SER A 186 6.62 3.67 -23.55
N TYR A 187 5.60 4.43 -23.95
CA TYR A 187 4.89 5.38 -23.10
C TYR A 187 3.47 5.67 -23.62
N LEU A 188 2.62 6.13 -22.69
CA LEU A 188 1.30 6.68 -22.92
C LEU A 188 1.26 8.07 -22.26
N ASP A 189 1.12 9.14 -23.05
CA ASP A 189 1.01 10.50 -22.50
C ASP A 189 -0.45 10.92 -22.46
N MET A 190 -0.96 11.11 -21.24
CA MET A 190 -2.34 11.45 -20.93
C MET A 190 -2.46 12.84 -20.29
N ARG A 191 -1.44 13.67 -20.35
CA ARG A 191 -1.47 15.02 -19.78
C ARG A 191 -2.38 15.96 -20.55
N TYR A 192 -2.72 15.63 -21.78
CA TYR A 192 -3.62 16.41 -22.64
C TYR A 192 -5.07 15.96 -22.49
N ILE A 193 -5.99 16.93 -22.56
CA ILE A 193 -7.41 16.67 -22.37
C ILE A 193 -7.95 15.81 -23.53
N ASN A 194 -8.66 14.73 -23.18
CA ASN A 194 -9.37 13.84 -24.12
C ASN A 194 -8.52 13.15 -25.18
N GLN A 195 -7.22 12.99 -24.97
CA GLN A 195 -6.38 12.26 -25.93
C GLN A 195 -5.27 11.48 -25.21
N ILE A 196 -4.88 10.36 -25.80
CA ILE A 196 -3.73 9.56 -25.41
C ILE A 196 -2.72 9.63 -26.54
N ILE A 197 -1.51 10.11 -26.27
CA ILE A 197 -0.40 10.03 -27.20
C ILE A 197 0.38 8.76 -26.86
N ALA A 198 0.27 7.76 -27.72
CA ALA A 198 0.89 6.46 -27.52
C ALA A 198 2.10 6.29 -28.42
N LYS A 199 3.19 5.75 -27.87
CA LYS A 199 4.38 5.38 -28.65
C LYS A 199 4.61 3.89 -28.50
N ASP A 200 4.48 3.18 -29.63
CA ASP A 200 4.78 1.75 -29.66
C ASP A 200 6.24 1.47 -29.24
N ARG A 201 6.42 0.38 -28.52
CA ARG A 201 7.75 -0.18 -28.26
C ARG A 201 8.24 -0.78 -29.57
N ARG A 202 9.40 -0.35 -30.02
CA ARG A 202 9.99 -0.95 -31.22
C ARG A 202 10.36 -2.39 -30.91
N SER A 203 9.84 -3.31 -31.73
CA SER A 203 10.31 -4.71 -31.81
C SER A 203 11.74 -4.78 -32.33
#